data_8327fdcb1a7db802c9f91ad599026d92
#
_entry.id   8327fdcb1a7db802c9f91ad599026d92
#
_cell.length_a   1.000
_cell.length_b   1.000
_cell.length_c   1.000
_cell.angle_alpha   90.00
_cell.angle_beta   90.00
_cell.angle_gamma   90.00
#
_symmetry.space_group_name_H-M   'P 1'
#
loop_
_entity.id
_entity.type
_entity.pdbx_description
1 polymer ?
#
loop_
_entity_poly.entity_id
_entity_poly.type
_entity_poly.pdbx_seq_one_letter_code
_entity_poly.pdbx_strand_id
1 'polypeptide(L)'
;MRSMTRHNVSNIVFSSSATVYGDATRFPNMIPIPEHCPIGPTNTYGRTKSTIEDVITDHVNAERNRLKKESKPFEHWNGALLRYFNPCGAHPSGIMGEDPQGVPYNLLPLLGHVATGKRDKLLVFGDGT
;
A
#
# COMPACT_ATOMS: atom_id res chain seq x y z
N MET A 1 -2.46 -17.18 -5.59
CA MET A 1 -3.59 -17.24 -6.54
C MET A 1 -4.08 -18.70 -6.81
N ARG A 2 -3.28 -19.66 -7.36
CA ARG A 2 -3.75 -21.04 -7.64
C ARG A 2 -4.39 -21.77 -6.43
N SER A 3 -3.82 -21.62 -5.23
CA SER A 3 -4.40 -22.22 -4.01
C SER A 3 -5.76 -21.61 -3.67
N MET A 4 -5.94 -20.32 -3.87
CA MET A 4 -7.21 -19.63 -3.65
C MET A 4 -8.29 -20.21 -4.58
N THR A 5 -7.99 -20.33 -5.89
CA THR A 5 -8.92 -20.95 -6.85
C THR A 5 -9.26 -22.40 -6.45
N ARG A 6 -8.24 -23.20 -6.05
CA ARG A 6 -8.44 -24.60 -5.62
C ARG A 6 -9.36 -24.74 -4.40
N HIS A 7 -9.33 -23.75 -3.50
CA HIS A 7 -10.08 -23.78 -2.24
C HIS A 7 -11.30 -22.83 -2.23
N ASN A 8 -11.72 -22.35 -3.39
CA ASN A 8 -12.86 -21.44 -3.56
C ASN A 8 -12.75 -20.16 -2.71
N VAL A 9 -11.54 -19.66 -2.51
CA VAL A 9 -11.30 -18.36 -1.87
C VAL A 9 -11.23 -17.30 -2.94
N SER A 10 -12.26 -16.47 -3.05
CA SER A 10 -12.46 -15.51 -4.14
C SER A 10 -12.18 -14.05 -3.77
N ASN A 11 -11.85 -13.76 -2.51
CA ASN A 11 -11.55 -12.41 -2.06
C ASN A 11 -10.10 -12.31 -1.60
N ILE A 12 -9.40 -11.27 -2.03
CA ILE A 12 -8.04 -10.98 -1.59
C ILE A 12 -7.92 -9.49 -1.24
N VAL A 13 -7.28 -9.21 -0.11
CA VAL A 13 -6.83 -7.88 0.26
C VAL A 13 -5.32 -7.88 0.25
N PHE A 14 -4.72 -6.97 -0.53
CA PHE A 14 -3.28 -6.86 -0.66
C PHE A 14 -2.79 -5.55 -0.09
N SER A 15 -1.87 -5.63 0.86
CA SER A 15 -1.15 -4.47 1.40
C SER A 15 -0.12 -3.98 0.38
N SER A 16 -0.54 -3.08 -0.49
CA SER A 16 0.32 -2.37 -1.42
C SER A 16 0.93 -1.12 -0.77
N SER A 17 1.37 -0.16 -1.53
CA SER A 17 2.03 1.04 -1.02
C SER A 17 1.84 2.21 -1.99
N ALA A 18 1.75 3.42 -1.46
CA ALA A 18 1.79 4.65 -2.26
C ALA A 18 3.08 4.80 -3.09
N THR A 19 4.15 4.08 -2.75
CA THR A 19 5.39 4.06 -3.54
C THR A 19 5.21 3.53 -4.97
N VAL A 20 4.08 2.88 -5.27
CA VAL A 20 3.73 2.47 -6.64
C VAL A 20 3.51 3.67 -7.57
N TYR A 21 3.08 4.81 -7.04
CA TYR A 21 2.91 6.04 -7.82
C TYR A 21 4.26 6.69 -8.19
N GLY A 22 5.30 6.48 -7.37
CA GLY A 22 6.58 7.16 -7.50
C GLY A 22 6.44 8.66 -7.27
N ASP A 23 7.06 9.46 -8.15
CA ASP A 23 6.96 10.91 -8.11
C ASP A 23 5.69 11.38 -8.85
N ALA A 24 4.63 11.67 -8.08
CA ALA A 24 3.35 12.12 -8.63
C ALA A 24 3.39 13.58 -9.14
N THR A 25 4.42 14.37 -8.78
CA THR A 25 4.57 15.76 -9.26
C THR A 25 4.87 15.83 -10.75
N ARG A 26 5.26 14.69 -11.36
CA ARG A 26 5.43 14.56 -12.82
C ARG A 26 4.16 14.85 -13.61
N PHE A 27 3.01 14.77 -12.97
CA PHE A 27 1.73 14.94 -13.62
C PHE A 27 0.99 16.16 -13.04
N PRO A 28 0.42 17.02 -13.89
CA PRO A 28 -0.32 18.18 -13.40
C PRO A 28 -1.57 17.75 -12.63
N ASN A 29 -1.88 18.48 -11.56
CA ASN A 29 -3.10 18.27 -10.75
C ASN A 29 -3.21 16.88 -10.08
N MET A 30 -2.09 16.22 -9.81
CA MET A 30 -2.06 14.92 -9.12
C MET A 30 -1.61 15.03 -7.65
N ILE A 31 -1.72 16.21 -7.05
CA ILE A 31 -1.51 16.45 -5.63
C ILE A 31 -2.77 17.13 -5.07
N PRO A 32 -3.43 16.59 -4.03
CA PRO A 32 -3.15 15.27 -3.40
C PRO A 32 -3.35 14.11 -4.37
N ILE A 33 -2.57 13.02 -4.20
CA ILE A 33 -2.50 11.90 -5.16
C ILE A 33 -3.83 11.14 -5.22
N PRO A 34 -4.54 11.16 -6.37
CA PRO A 34 -5.76 10.40 -6.54
C PRO A 34 -5.45 8.93 -6.91
N GLU A 35 -6.41 8.03 -6.70
CA GLU A 35 -6.22 6.59 -7.01
C GLU A 35 -5.90 6.32 -8.50
N HIS A 36 -6.39 7.17 -9.40
CA HIS A 36 -6.13 7.06 -10.85
C HIS A 36 -4.79 7.69 -11.30
N CYS A 37 -3.99 8.21 -10.38
CA CYS A 37 -2.65 8.70 -10.70
C CYS A 37 -1.83 7.59 -11.39
N PRO A 38 -1.15 7.90 -12.50
CA PRO A 38 -0.35 6.91 -13.22
C PRO A 38 0.70 6.25 -12.34
N ILE A 39 0.84 4.93 -12.49
CA ILE A 39 1.85 4.13 -11.78
C ILE A 39 3.22 4.40 -12.38
N GLY A 40 4.22 4.56 -11.52
CA GLY A 40 5.58 4.83 -11.96
C GLY A 40 6.59 4.75 -10.82
N PRO A 41 6.78 3.57 -10.19
CA PRO A 41 7.62 3.42 -9.02
C PRO A 41 9.08 3.73 -9.34
N THR A 42 9.75 4.48 -8.48
CA THR A 42 11.13 4.92 -8.61
C THR A 42 12.13 4.03 -7.90
N ASN A 43 11.66 3.09 -7.08
CA ASN A 43 12.51 2.17 -6.31
C ASN A 43 12.05 0.71 -6.45
N THR A 44 12.90 -0.23 -6.05
CA THR A 44 12.65 -1.67 -6.17
C THR A 44 11.45 -2.12 -5.36
N TYR A 45 11.25 -1.58 -4.16
CA TYR A 45 10.10 -1.91 -3.32
C TYR A 45 8.78 -1.52 -4.02
N GLY A 46 8.68 -0.29 -4.52
CA GLY A 46 7.51 0.16 -5.28
C GLY A 46 7.26 -0.68 -6.53
N ARG A 47 8.33 -1.05 -7.28
CA ARG A 47 8.21 -1.94 -8.44
C ARG A 47 7.68 -3.32 -8.05
N THR A 48 8.16 -3.90 -6.96
CA THR A 48 7.66 -5.19 -6.46
C THR A 48 6.17 -5.12 -6.13
N LYS A 49 5.75 -4.06 -5.41
CA LYS A 49 4.33 -3.86 -5.08
C LYS A 49 3.47 -3.68 -6.33
N SER A 50 3.89 -2.86 -7.28
CA SER A 50 3.20 -2.65 -8.56
C SER A 50 3.05 -3.96 -9.35
N THR A 51 4.11 -4.75 -9.47
CA THR A 51 4.06 -6.05 -10.16
C THR A 51 3.06 -7.01 -9.50
N ILE A 52 2.97 -7.01 -8.17
CA ILE A 52 1.99 -7.85 -7.47
C ILE A 52 0.56 -7.34 -7.71
N GLU A 53 0.35 -6.02 -7.76
CA GLU A 53 -0.94 -5.42 -8.13
C GLU A 53 -1.39 -5.90 -9.51
N ASP A 54 -0.48 -5.89 -10.51
CA ASP A 54 -0.74 -6.37 -11.86
C ASP A 54 -1.13 -7.86 -11.86
N VAL A 55 -0.36 -8.70 -11.16
CA VAL A 55 -0.65 -10.15 -11.04
C VAL A 55 -2.02 -10.42 -10.42
N ILE A 56 -2.41 -9.66 -9.39
CA ILE A 56 -3.72 -9.80 -8.74
C ILE A 56 -4.82 -9.36 -9.70
N THR A 57 -4.65 -8.22 -10.34
CA THR A 57 -5.63 -7.63 -11.27
C THR A 57 -5.88 -8.55 -12.45
N ASP A 58 -4.83 -9.07 -13.07
CA ASP A 58 -4.91 -9.99 -14.20
C ASP A 58 -5.61 -11.29 -13.79
N HIS A 59 -5.27 -11.85 -12.63
CA HIS A 59 -5.93 -13.06 -12.15
C HIS A 59 -7.41 -12.85 -11.89
N VAL A 60 -7.79 -11.77 -11.20
CA VAL A 60 -9.20 -11.42 -10.94
C VAL A 60 -9.97 -11.29 -12.25
N ASN A 61 -9.40 -10.59 -13.24
CA ASN A 61 -10.02 -10.40 -14.54
C ASN A 61 -10.15 -11.73 -15.31
N ALA A 62 -9.12 -12.58 -15.27
CA ALA A 62 -9.15 -13.90 -15.90
C ALA A 62 -10.25 -14.80 -15.31
N GLU A 63 -10.37 -14.86 -13.98
CA GLU A 63 -11.39 -15.66 -13.30
C GLU A 63 -12.79 -15.13 -13.56
N ARG A 64 -13.01 -13.81 -13.55
CA ARG A 64 -14.29 -13.20 -13.92
C ARG A 64 -14.69 -13.57 -15.35
N ASN A 65 -13.76 -13.49 -16.31
CA ASN A 65 -14.02 -13.83 -17.69
C ASN A 65 -14.31 -15.32 -17.86
N ARG A 66 -13.64 -16.20 -17.13
CA ARG A 66 -13.92 -17.65 -17.12
C ARG A 66 -15.33 -17.95 -16.63
N LEU A 67 -15.71 -17.42 -15.46
CA LEU A 67 -17.04 -17.60 -14.87
C LEU A 67 -18.15 -17.08 -15.80
N LYS A 68 -17.93 -15.93 -16.46
CA LYS A 68 -18.87 -15.38 -17.44
C LYS A 68 -19.07 -16.33 -18.63
N LYS A 69 -17.99 -16.94 -19.14
CA LYS A 69 -18.08 -17.90 -20.25
C LYS A 69 -18.81 -19.20 -19.86
N GLU A 70 -18.62 -19.66 -18.61
CA GLU A 70 -19.24 -20.88 -18.09
C GLU A 70 -20.71 -20.67 -17.65
N SER A 71 -21.27 -19.46 -17.80
CA SER A 71 -22.62 -19.08 -17.33
C SER A 71 -22.86 -19.47 -15.87
N LYS A 72 -21.81 -19.53 -15.06
CA LYS A 72 -21.92 -19.81 -13.63
C LYS A 72 -22.41 -18.57 -12.90
N PRO A 73 -23.22 -18.73 -11.82
CA PRO A 73 -23.58 -17.61 -10.98
C PRO A 73 -22.29 -16.93 -10.50
N PHE A 74 -22.27 -15.60 -10.55
CA PHE A 74 -21.09 -14.78 -10.24
C PHE A 74 -20.69 -14.98 -8.77
N GLU A 75 -19.83 -15.94 -8.49
CA GLU A 75 -18.96 -15.86 -7.34
C GLU A 75 -17.89 -14.82 -7.68
N HIS A 76 -18.07 -13.61 -7.13
CA HIS A 76 -17.23 -12.48 -7.50
C HIS A 76 -15.81 -12.69 -7.00
N TRP A 77 -14.87 -12.92 -7.90
CA TRP A 77 -13.47 -12.70 -7.59
C TRP A 77 -13.23 -11.22 -7.38
N ASN A 78 -12.75 -10.86 -6.19
CA ASN A 78 -12.49 -9.48 -5.80
C ASN A 78 -11.08 -9.34 -5.29
N GLY A 79 -10.40 -8.27 -5.71
CA GLY A 79 -9.12 -7.84 -5.19
C GLY A 79 -9.24 -6.41 -4.66
N ALA A 80 -8.86 -6.18 -3.41
CA ALA A 80 -8.67 -4.86 -2.85
C ALA A 80 -7.17 -4.59 -2.70
N LEU A 81 -6.69 -3.53 -3.37
CA LEU A 81 -5.29 -3.12 -3.37
C LEU A 81 -5.15 -1.89 -2.48
N LEU A 82 -4.63 -2.06 -1.26
CA LEU A 82 -4.52 -0.98 -0.27
C LEU A 82 -3.15 -0.30 -0.41
N ARG A 83 -3.11 0.87 -1.04
CA ARG A 83 -1.88 1.65 -1.24
C ARG A 83 -1.62 2.54 -0.04
N TYR A 84 -0.99 1.96 0.99
CA TYR A 84 -0.66 2.71 2.21
C TYR A 84 0.37 3.80 1.94
N PHE A 85 0.14 4.97 2.52
CA PHE A 85 1.13 6.04 2.66
C PHE A 85 1.99 5.77 3.90
N ASN A 86 1.89 6.62 4.91
CA ASN A 86 2.59 6.43 6.19
C ASN A 86 1.55 6.07 7.26
N PRO A 87 1.27 4.78 7.47
CA PRO A 87 0.30 4.37 8.48
C PRO A 87 0.78 4.81 9.86
N CYS A 88 -0.15 5.25 10.67
CA CYS A 88 0.13 5.68 12.03
C CYS A 88 -0.97 5.18 12.97
N GLY A 89 -0.59 4.98 14.21
CA GLY A 89 -1.49 4.51 15.26
C GLY A 89 -0.94 3.35 16.04
N ALA A 90 -1.59 3.09 17.18
CA ALA A 90 -1.28 1.98 18.06
C ALA A 90 -2.58 1.37 18.57
N HIS A 91 -2.51 0.17 19.12
CA HIS A 91 -3.67 -0.46 19.72
C HIS A 91 -4.15 0.35 20.96
N PRO A 92 -5.46 0.50 21.18
CA PRO A 92 -6.00 1.30 22.31
C PRO A 92 -5.52 0.85 23.70
N SER A 93 -5.12 -0.43 23.85
CA SER A 93 -4.55 -0.94 25.10
C SER A 93 -3.20 -0.33 25.47
N GLY A 94 -2.49 0.31 24.53
CA GLY A 94 -1.13 0.79 24.73
C GLY A 94 -0.05 -0.30 24.80
N ILE A 95 -0.43 -1.59 24.68
CA ILE A 95 0.51 -2.73 24.76
C ILE A 95 1.15 -3.03 23.42
N MET A 96 0.44 -2.75 22.33
CA MET A 96 0.93 -2.94 20.94
C MET A 96 1.15 -1.58 20.30
N GLY A 97 2.33 -1.39 19.75
CA GLY A 97 2.73 -0.17 19.06
C GLY A 97 3.92 -0.42 18.17
N GLU A 98 4.62 0.65 17.81
CA GLU A 98 5.83 0.61 17.00
C GLU A 98 7.03 0.91 17.87
N ASP A 99 8.03 0.01 17.87
CA ASP A 99 9.32 0.20 18.54
C ASP A 99 10.46 -0.09 17.57
N PRO A 100 10.74 0.83 16.65
CA PRO A 100 11.76 0.63 15.63
C PRO A 100 13.16 0.56 16.26
N GLN A 101 13.95 -0.41 15.78
CA GLN A 101 15.35 -0.52 16.14
C GLN A 101 16.17 0.53 15.36
N GLY A 102 16.83 1.43 16.08
CA GLY A 102 17.61 2.53 15.51
C GLY A 102 16.79 3.78 15.21
N VAL A 103 17.14 4.51 14.15
CA VAL A 103 16.45 5.76 13.78
C VAL A 103 15.18 5.45 13.00
N PRO A 104 14.00 5.89 13.48
CA PRO A 104 12.75 5.74 12.74
C PRO A 104 12.80 6.48 11.42
N TYR A 105 12.25 5.86 10.35
CA TYR A 105 12.07 6.50 9.05
C TYR A 105 10.69 7.12 8.87
N ASN A 106 9.70 6.70 9.66
CA ASN A 106 8.36 7.29 9.64
C ASN A 106 8.27 8.47 10.61
N LEU A 107 7.45 9.45 10.24
CA LEU A 107 7.32 10.71 10.97
C LEU A 107 6.85 10.52 12.42
N LEU A 108 5.78 9.72 12.65
CA LEU A 108 5.20 9.60 13.99
C LEU A 108 6.13 8.92 15.01
N PRO A 109 6.80 7.79 14.71
CA PRO A 109 7.83 7.24 15.59
C PRO A 109 8.97 8.22 15.85
N LEU A 110 9.37 9.01 14.83
CA LEU A 110 10.41 10.02 14.99
C LEU A 110 9.99 11.15 15.95
N LEU A 111 8.73 11.63 15.81
CA LEU A 111 8.14 12.59 16.75
C LEU A 111 8.04 12.01 18.16
N GLY A 112 7.67 10.73 18.30
CA GLY A 112 7.68 10.00 19.59
C GLY A 112 9.04 9.99 20.25
N HIS A 113 10.14 9.78 19.49
CA HIS A 113 11.50 9.85 20.01
C HIS A 113 11.87 11.26 20.49
N VAL A 114 11.43 12.32 19.79
CA VAL A 114 11.65 13.70 20.25
C VAL A 114 10.84 13.98 21.51
N ALA A 115 9.55 13.64 21.51
CA ALA A 115 8.65 13.88 22.64
C ALA A 115 9.08 13.17 23.93
N THR A 116 9.72 12.00 23.80
CA THR A 116 10.22 11.20 24.94
C THR A 116 11.68 11.52 25.31
N GLY A 117 12.31 12.50 24.65
CA GLY A 117 13.71 12.87 24.92
C GLY A 117 14.76 11.88 24.40
N LYS A 118 14.36 10.85 23.62
CA LYS A 118 15.30 9.95 22.93
C LYS A 118 16.09 10.66 21.83
N ARG A 119 15.58 11.80 21.34
CA ARG A 119 16.21 12.71 20.36
C ARG A 119 15.96 14.16 20.76
N ASP A 120 16.96 15.02 20.52
CA ASP A 120 16.89 16.44 20.89
C ASP A 120 15.92 17.24 20.02
N LYS A 121 15.81 16.89 18.73
CA LYS A 121 15.02 17.65 17.75
C LYS A 121 14.63 16.84 16.54
N LEU A 122 13.56 17.29 15.90
CA LEU A 122 13.18 16.88 14.56
C LEU A 122 13.98 17.67 13.52
N LEU A 123 14.56 16.98 12.54
CA LEU A 123 15.19 17.60 11.39
C LEU A 123 14.19 17.64 10.23
N VAL A 124 13.92 18.84 9.74
CA VAL A 124 13.11 19.09 8.55
C VAL A 124 14.04 19.36 7.38
N PHE A 125 13.90 18.59 6.31
CA PHE A 125 14.70 18.74 5.10
C PHE A 125 13.85 19.42 4.03
N GLY A 126 14.29 20.60 3.59
CA GLY A 126 13.56 21.44 2.64
C GLY A 126 12.67 22.47 3.34
N ASP A 127 12.22 23.43 2.57
CA ASP A 127 11.40 24.57 3.00
C ASP A 127 9.94 24.49 2.52
N GLY A 128 9.58 23.39 1.86
CA GLY A 128 8.24 23.18 1.35
C GLY A 128 7.95 23.83 -0.01
N THR A 129 8.98 24.32 -0.72
CA THR A 129 8.88 24.85 -2.08
C THR A 129 9.19 23.80 -3.13
#